data_fad4a4e3a885b27ad1905538d6767398
#
_entry.id   fad4a4e3a885b27ad1905538d6767398
#
_cell.length_a   1.000
_cell.length_b   1.000
_cell.length_c   1.000
_cell.angle_alpha   90.00
_cell.angle_beta   90.00
_cell.angle_gamma   90.00
#
_symmetry.space_group_name_H-M   'P 1'
#
loop_
_entity.id
_entity.type
_entity.pdbx_description
1 polymer ?
#
loop_
_entity_poly.entity_id
_entity_poly.type
_entity_poly.pdbx_seq_one_letter_code
_entity_poly.pdbx_strand_id
1 'polypeptide(L)'
;MTQEDIKKIRKDFPWFNNNPKLCYLDNSATSLKPKCVIDAIVEYYEKFSCNPHNTDSLFTYNLHTKINKSRQLVADLLNVSSEEIIFTSGATESLNLIANGIKNNI
;
A
#
# COMPACT_ATOMS: atom_id res chain seq x y z
N MET A 1 -12.27 -16.46 -14.24
CA MET A 1 -11.61 -15.29 -14.85
C MET A 1 -11.35 -15.60 -16.32
N THR A 2 -11.95 -14.87 -17.23
CA THR A 2 -11.84 -15.06 -18.67
C THR A 2 -10.58 -14.37 -19.23
N GLN A 3 -10.19 -14.68 -20.47
CA GLN A 3 -9.09 -13.96 -21.15
C GLN A 3 -9.40 -12.46 -21.33
N GLU A 4 -10.67 -12.12 -21.41
CA GLU A 4 -11.12 -10.74 -21.55
C GLU A 4 -10.98 -9.98 -20.22
N ASP A 5 -11.28 -10.62 -19.10
CA ASP A 5 -11.06 -10.07 -17.76
C ASP A 5 -9.57 -9.77 -17.53
N ILE A 6 -8.69 -10.69 -17.93
CA ILE A 6 -7.23 -10.51 -17.82
C ILE A 6 -6.76 -9.31 -18.65
N LYS A 7 -7.23 -9.17 -19.89
CA LYS A 7 -6.89 -8.03 -20.75
C LYS A 7 -7.38 -6.71 -20.15
N LYS A 8 -8.55 -6.71 -19.49
CA LYS A 8 -9.10 -5.54 -18.83
C LYS A 8 -8.23 -5.13 -17.63
N ILE A 9 -7.92 -6.09 -16.74
CA ILE A 9 -7.07 -5.85 -15.56
C ILE A 9 -5.69 -5.35 -15.97
N ARG A 10 -5.08 -5.92 -17.03
CA ARG A 10 -3.75 -5.50 -17.49
C ARG A 10 -3.69 -4.04 -17.92
N LYS A 11 -4.79 -3.44 -18.37
CA LYS A 11 -4.85 -2.02 -18.75
C LYS A 11 -4.66 -1.08 -17.55
N ASP A 12 -4.96 -1.55 -16.34
CA ASP A 12 -4.80 -0.77 -15.12
C ASP A 12 -3.33 -0.59 -14.74
N PHE A 13 -2.43 -1.35 -15.36
CA PHE A 13 -0.99 -1.33 -15.10
C PHE A 13 -0.24 -0.66 -16.26
N PRO A 14 0.20 0.59 -16.13
CA PRO A 14 0.88 1.35 -17.20
C PRO A 14 2.13 0.66 -17.75
N TRP A 15 2.78 -0.19 -16.93
CA TRP A 15 3.95 -0.94 -17.37
C TRP A 15 3.69 -1.77 -18.64
N PHE A 16 2.53 -2.43 -18.74
CA PHE A 16 2.19 -3.24 -19.91
C PHE A 16 1.93 -2.39 -21.15
N ASN A 17 1.42 -1.17 -20.99
CA ASN A 17 1.22 -0.25 -22.10
C ASN A 17 2.55 0.24 -22.69
N ASN A 18 3.55 0.44 -21.81
CA ASN A 18 4.89 0.88 -22.21
C ASN A 18 5.77 -0.28 -22.69
N ASN A 19 5.41 -1.52 -22.35
CA ASN A 19 6.18 -2.73 -22.67
C ASN A 19 5.30 -3.83 -23.29
N PRO A 20 4.64 -3.57 -24.44
CA PRO A 20 3.59 -4.44 -24.95
C PRO A 20 4.06 -5.83 -25.40
N LYS A 21 5.38 -5.99 -25.64
CA LYS A 21 5.98 -7.25 -26.09
C LYS A 21 6.64 -8.03 -24.96
N LEU A 22 6.68 -7.48 -23.75
CA LEU A 22 7.35 -8.10 -22.61
C LEU A 22 6.38 -8.86 -21.71
N CYS A 23 6.89 -9.92 -21.10
CA CYS A 23 6.23 -10.65 -20.03
C CYS A 23 6.90 -10.29 -18.72
N TYR A 24 6.11 -9.92 -17.69
CA TYR A 24 6.62 -9.62 -16.37
C TYR A 24 6.52 -10.85 -15.48
N LEU A 25 7.66 -11.36 -14.98
CA LEU A 25 7.74 -12.59 -14.17
C LEU A 25 8.45 -12.36 -12.83
N ASP A 26 8.71 -11.12 -12.44
CA ASP A 26 9.51 -10.76 -11.26
C ASP A 26 8.67 -10.20 -10.09
N ASN A 27 7.44 -10.69 -9.95
CA ASN A 27 6.54 -10.26 -8.85
C ASN A 27 7.06 -10.65 -7.46
N SER A 28 7.95 -11.64 -7.36
CA SER A 28 8.58 -12.02 -6.09
C SER A 28 9.50 -10.94 -5.54
N ALA A 29 10.20 -10.22 -6.42
CA ALA A 29 11.05 -9.10 -6.03
C ALA A 29 10.26 -7.80 -5.89
N THR A 30 9.42 -7.49 -6.86
CA THR A 30 8.55 -6.31 -6.83
C THR A 30 7.32 -6.50 -7.70
N SER A 31 6.16 -6.11 -7.20
CA SER A 31 4.92 -6.13 -8.00
C SER A 31 4.79 -4.85 -8.82
N LEU A 32 4.24 -4.98 -10.03
CA LEU A 32 3.85 -3.82 -10.83
C LEU A 32 2.81 -2.98 -10.08
N LYS A 33 2.87 -1.68 -10.29
CA LYS A 33 1.95 -0.73 -9.63
C LYS A 33 0.83 -0.38 -10.59
N PRO A 34 -0.44 -0.55 -10.19
CA PRO A 34 -1.58 -0.08 -11.00
C PRO A 34 -1.60 1.46 -11.02
N LYS A 35 -2.26 2.00 -12.03
CA LYS A 35 -2.35 3.47 -12.25
C LYS A 35 -2.89 4.21 -11.02
N CYS A 36 -3.89 3.66 -10.34
CA CYS A 36 -4.47 4.26 -9.14
C CYS A 36 -3.45 4.43 -7.99
N VAL A 37 -2.51 3.50 -7.83
CA VAL A 37 -1.44 3.61 -6.82
C VAL A 37 -0.43 4.68 -7.22
N ILE A 38 -0.05 4.74 -8.49
CA ILE A 38 0.86 5.77 -9.00
C ILE A 38 0.25 7.15 -8.80
N ASP A 39 -1.03 7.31 -9.15
CA ASP A 39 -1.75 8.58 -9.02
C ASP A 39 -1.88 9.01 -7.56
N ALA A 40 -2.14 8.08 -6.65
CA ALA A 40 -2.21 8.39 -5.22
C ALA A 40 -0.87 8.87 -4.65
N ILE A 41 0.26 8.32 -5.13
CA ILE A 41 1.60 8.77 -4.74
C ILE A 41 1.86 10.19 -5.28
N VAL A 42 1.54 10.44 -6.54
CA VAL A 42 1.68 11.76 -7.15
C VAL A 42 0.79 12.78 -6.41
N GLU A 43 -0.47 12.44 -6.17
CA GLU A 43 -1.41 13.30 -5.43
C GLU A 43 -0.88 13.62 -4.03
N TYR A 44 -0.28 12.66 -3.34
CA TYR A 44 0.31 12.89 -2.02
C TYR A 44 1.42 13.94 -2.09
N TYR A 45 2.36 13.80 -3.02
CA TYR A 45 3.48 14.73 -3.14
C TYR A 45 3.04 16.12 -3.63
N GLU A 46 2.06 16.20 -4.52
CA GLU A 46 1.57 17.48 -5.03
C GLU A 46 0.67 18.23 -4.06
N LYS A 47 -0.13 17.54 -3.26
CA LYS A 47 -1.22 18.18 -2.50
C LYS A 47 -1.13 18.02 -0.99
N PHE A 48 -0.52 16.94 -0.48
CA PHE A 48 -0.61 16.59 0.93
C PHE A 48 0.72 16.53 1.66
N SER A 49 1.83 16.55 1.02
CA SER A 49 3.21 16.43 1.51
C SER A 49 3.46 17.03 2.91
N CYS A 50 2.87 16.46 3.96
CA CYS A 50 2.89 16.95 5.34
C CYS A 50 3.12 15.81 6.33
N ASN A 51 3.49 16.13 7.57
CA ASN A 51 3.68 15.13 8.63
C ASN A 51 2.32 14.62 9.14
N PRO A 52 1.99 13.32 8.98
CA PRO A 52 0.71 12.77 9.40
C PRO A 52 0.49 12.73 10.93
N HIS A 53 1.56 12.91 11.72
CA HIS A 53 1.49 12.88 13.18
C HIS A 53 1.15 14.24 13.82
N ASN A 54 1.16 15.32 13.03
CA ASN A 54 0.74 16.63 13.49
C ASN A 54 -0.67 16.92 12.96
N THR A 55 -1.65 17.05 13.85
CA THR A 55 -3.06 17.28 13.49
C THR A 55 -3.48 18.75 13.58
N ASP A 56 -2.53 19.68 13.74
CA ASP A 56 -2.80 21.10 13.96
C ASP A 56 -3.29 21.85 12.70
N SER A 57 -3.22 21.21 11.55
CA SER A 57 -3.72 21.75 10.29
C SER A 57 -4.76 20.87 9.63
N LEU A 58 -5.64 21.48 8.82
CA LEU A 58 -6.63 20.74 8.03
C LEU A 58 -5.99 19.71 7.09
N PHE A 59 -4.80 20.02 6.55
CA PHE A 59 -4.10 19.10 5.64
C PHE A 59 -3.62 17.84 6.37
N THR A 60 -3.00 18.01 7.53
CA THR A 60 -2.51 16.90 8.34
C THR A 60 -3.65 16.06 8.90
N TYR A 61 -4.76 16.69 9.32
CA TYR A 61 -5.97 15.98 9.73
C TYR A 61 -6.53 15.12 8.60
N ASN A 62 -6.65 15.66 7.38
CA ASN A 62 -7.12 14.92 6.20
C ASN A 62 -6.21 13.75 5.86
N LEU A 63 -4.89 13.93 5.94
CA LEU A 63 -3.92 12.85 5.70
C LEU A 63 -4.05 11.76 6.76
N HIS A 64 -4.13 12.12 8.04
CA HIS A 64 -4.32 11.17 9.14
C HIS A 64 -5.61 10.36 8.95
N THR A 65 -6.70 11.01 8.55
CA THR A 65 -7.97 10.34 8.25
C THR A 65 -7.83 9.33 7.09
N LYS A 66 -7.11 9.69 6.02
CA LYS A 66 -6.83 8.77 4.90
C LYS A 66 -6.01 7.56 5.35
N ILE A 67 -5.00 7.74 6.19
CA ILE A 67 -4.17 6.65 6.74
C ILE A 67 -5.02 5.69 7.58
N ASN A 68 -5.85 6.22 8.47
CA ASN A 68 -6.72 5.40 9.31
C ASN A 68 -7.77 4.64 8.48
N LYS A 69 -8.33 5.28 7.46
CA LYS A 69 -9.23 4.59 6.51
C LYS A 69 -8.52 3.46 5.78
N SER A 70 -7.28 3.66 5.36
CA SER A 70 -6.49 2.61 4.71
C SER A 70 -6.22 1.43 5.66
N ARG A 71 -5.93 1.72 6.93
CA ARG A 71 -5.75 0.70 7.97
C ARG A 71 -7.05 -0.09 8.18
N GLN A 72 -8.20 0.58 8.24
CA GLN A 72 -9.50 -0.07 8.37
C GLN A 72 -9.81 -0.98 7.18
N LEU A 73 -9.55 -0.54 5.94
CA LEU A 73 -9.76 -1.37 4.74
C LEU A 73 -8.92 -2.66 4.75
N VAL A 74 -7.69 -2.58 5.25
CA VAL A 74 -6.85 -3.79 5.41
C VAL A 74 -7.39 -4.69 6.53
N ALA A 75 -7.82 -4.10 7.64
CA ALA A 75 -8.42 -4.83 8.75
C ALA A 75 -9.69 -5.58 8.32
N ASP A 76 -10.57 -4.91 7.58
CA ASP A 76 -11.81 -5.50 7.03
C ASP A 76 -11.48 -6.68 6.08
N LEU A 77 -10.45 -6.52 5.22
CA LEU A 77 -10.01 -7.59 4.32
C LEU A 77 -9.49 -8.82 5.06
N LEU A 78 -8.81 -8.61 6.20
CA LEU A 78 -8.23 -9.67 7.02
C LEU A 78 -9.19 -10.17 8.12
N ASN A 79 -10.34 -9.53 8.27
CA ASN A 79 -11.34 -9.80 9.32
C ASN A 79 -10.75 -9.68 10.74
N VAL A 80 -10.03 -8.59 10.99
CA VAL A 80 -9.41 -8.24 12.27
C VAL A 80 -9.74 -6.79 12.65
N SER A 81 -9.34 -6.36 13.87
CA SER A 81 -9.45 -4.96 14.29
C SER A 81 -8.38 -4.09 13.60
N SER A 82 -8.71 -2.82 13.32
CA SER A 82 -7.73 -1.87 12.77
C SER A 82 -6.53 -1.61 13.70
N GLU A 83 -6.68 -1.84 15.00
CA GLU A 83 -5.61 -1.75 15.99
C GLU A 83 -4.58 -2.88 15.87
N GLU A 84 -4.95 -4.00 15.22
CA GLU A 84 -4.08 -5.14 14.95
C GLU A 84 -3.27 -4.96 13.66
N ILE A 85 -3.49 -3.87 12.90
CA ILE A 85 -2.78 -3.60 11.66
C ILE A 85 -1.59 -2.68 11.91
N ILE A 86 -0.40 -3.17 11.62
CA ILE A 86 0.84 -2.40 11.66
C ILE A 86 1.43 -2.36 10.25
N PHE A 87 1.60 -1.13 9.70
CA PHE A 87 2.32 -0.93 8.46
C PHE A 87 3.82 -0.91 8.69
N THR A 88 4.55 -1.69 7.92
CA THR A 88 6.02 -1.79 7.96
C THR A 88 6.61 -1.53 6.58
N SER A 89 7.92 -1.31 6.50
CA SER A 89 8.63 -1.15 5.22
C SER A 89 8.77 -2.47 4.44
N GLY A 90 8.51 -3.61 5.09
CA GLY A 90 8.57 -4.93 4.46
C GLY A 90 8.73 -6.07 5.45
N ALA A 91 8.82 -7.30 4.94
CA ALA A 91 8.89 -8.52 5.73
C ALA A 91 10.07 -8.55 6.72
N THR A 92 11.22 -8.02 6.35
CA THR A 92 12.40 -7.95 7.22
C THR A 92 12.11 -7.14 8.48
N GLU A 93 11.49 -5.96 8.35
CA GLU A 93 11.11 -5.14 9.50
C GLU A 93 10.04 -5.86 10.35
N SER A 94 9.02 -6.43 9.73
CA SER A 94 7.97 -7.18 10.42
C SER A 94 8.54 -8.32 11.27
N LEU A 95 9.43 -9.12 10.71
CA LEU A 95 10.07 -10.24 11.42
C LEU A 95 10.93 -9.75 12.58
N ASN A 96 11.71 -8.68 12.42
CA ASN A 96 12.49 -8.09 13.49
C ASN A 96 11.62 -7.51 14.61
N LEU A 97 10.51 -6.86 14.25
CA LEU A 97 9.56 -6.33 15.22
C LEU A 97 8.97 -7.44 16.09
N ILE A 98 8.53 -8.53 15.46
CA ILE A 98 8.00 -9.71 16.16
C ILE A 98 9.07 -10.34 17.06
N ALA A 99 10.27 -10.59 16.54
CA ALA A 99 11.36 -11.21 17.28
C ALA A 99 11.75 -10.39 18.52
N ASN A 100 11.83 -9.07 18.41
CA ASN A 100 12.13 -8.18 19.52
C ASN A 100 10.98 -8.12 20.54
N GLY A 101 9.74 -8.13 20.09
CA GLY A 101 8.56 -8.14 20.95
C GLY A 101 8.47 -9.42 21.80
N ILE A 102 8.72 -10.58 21.20
CA ILE A 102 8.70 -11.86 21.90
C ILE A 102 9.84 -11.93 22.93
N LYS A 103 11.06 -11.51 22.56
CA LYS A 103 12.22 -11.53 23.45
C LYS A 103 11.99 -10.78 24.77
N ASN A 104 11.20 -9.73 24.76
CA ASN A 104 10.91 -8.91 25.94
C ASN A 104 9.77 -9.49 26.80
N ASN A 105 9.11 -10.56 26.35
CA ASN A 105 7.97 -11.19 27.03
C ASN A 105 8.25 -12.64 27.47
N ILE A 106 9.48 -13.13 27.28
CA ILE A 106 10.03 -14.39 27.78
C ILE A 106 11.04 -14.10 28.90
#